data_c161c9e281e128c679cfd9785f59388d
#
_entry.id   c161c9e281e128c679cfd9785f59388d
#
_cell.length_a   1.000
_cell.length_b   1.000
_cell.length_c   1.000
_cell.angle_alpha   90.00
_cell.angle_beta   90.00
_cell.angle_gamma   90.00
#
_symmetry.space_group_name_H-M   'P 1'
#
loop_
_entity.id
_entity.type
_entity.pdbx_description
1 polymer ?
#
loop_
_entity_poly.entity_id
_entity_poly.type
_entity_poly.pdbx_seq_one_letter_code
_entity_poly.pdbx_strand_id
1 'polypeptide(L)'
;MDLLEQKILAAFDRPGARALPAAELGEPFATRNVLAQLVERGWLRAAGPADTFARTENGRLQLAGPRDVTIYLRPGCHLCEEAKAQIVPLLAEFGARLTEIDIDEDPALRALYDFDVPVIFLGARKAAKHRVDLAQFRRQLRDAANSALRALGETSSIEKLRME
;
A
#
# COMPACT_ATOMS: atom_id res chain seq x y z
N MET A 1 3.10 0.96 12.89
CA MET A 1 1.76 0.35 12.74
C MET A 1 1.71 -0.90 13.60
N ASP A 2 0.79 -0.95 14.53
CA ASP A 2 0.64 -2.10 15.43
C ASP A 2 -0.22 -3.23 14.80
N LEU A 3 -0.30 -4.37 15.49
CA LEU A 3 -1.00 -5.56 14.96
C LEU A 3 -2.51 -5.32 14.79
N LEU A 4 -3.12 -4.50 15.65
CA LEU A 4 -4.55 -4.20 15.56
C LEU A 4 -4.83 -3.28 14.38
N GLU A 5 -4.02 -2.26 14.15
CA GLU A 5 -4.09 -1.40 12.98
C GLU A 5 -3.98 -2.20 11.67
N GLN A 6 -3.01 -3.15 11.61
CA GLN A 6 -2.85 -4.06 10.47
C GLN A 6 -4.09 -4.91 10.23
N LYS A 7 -4.65 -5.52 11.27
CA LYS A 7 -5.85 -6.36 11.16
C LYS A 7 -7.06 -5.56 10.67
N ILE A 8 -7.24 -4.34 11.19
CA ILE A 8 -8.33 -3.45 10.76
C ILE A 8 -8.20 -3.09 9.28
N LEU A 9 -7.02 -2.66 8.85
CA LEU A 9 -6.81 -2.30 7.45
C LEU A 9 -6.93 -3.51 6.51
N ALA A 10 -6.43 -4.68 6.90
CA ALA A 10 -6.52 -5.91 6.13
C ALA A 10 -7.96 -6.47 6.03
N ALA A 11 -8.86 -6.10 6.93
CA ALA A 11 -10.26 -6.51 6.85
C ALA A 11 -10.94 -6.09 5.54
N PHE A 12 -10.45 -5.01 4.93
CA PHE A 12 -10.94 -4.49 3.65
C PHE A 12 -10.40 -5.22 2.40
N ASP A 13 -9.51 -6.18 2.55
CA ASP A 13 -9.01 -6.99 1.43
C ASP A 13 -9.98 -8.13 1.04
N ARG A 14 -11.03 -8.34 1.84
CA ARG A 14 -12.08 -9.32 1.54
C ARG A 14 -12.91 -8.89 0.31
N PRO A 15 -13.31 -9.83 -0.57
CA PRO A 15 -14.19 -9.53 -1.70
C PRO A 15 -15.46 -8.79 -1.25
N GLY A 16 -15.76 -7.66 -1.86
CA GLY A 16 -16.94 -6.85 -1.56
C GLY A 16 -16.82 -5.88 -0.38
N ALA A 17 -15.72 -5.90 0.38
CA ALA A 17 -15.51 -5.05 1.57
C ALA A 17 -15.12 -3.61 1.21
N ARG A 18 -15.97 -2.88 0.48
CA ARG A 18 -15.74 -1.46 0.15
C ARG A 18 -15.94 -0.54 1.35
N ALA A 19 -16.89 -0.86 2.23
CA ALA A 19 -17.15 -0.17 3.49
C ALA A 19 -17.60 -1.19 4.53
N LEU A 20 -17.07 -1.10 5.75
CA LEU A 20 -17.35 -2.03 6.84
C LEU A 20 -17.82 -1.26 8.08
N PRO A 21 -18.86 -1.76 8.78
CA PRO A 21 -19.24 -1.21 10.08
C PRO A 21 -18.15 -1.49 11.13
N ALA A 22 -18.02 -0.61 12.11
CA ALA A 22 -17.03 -0.73 13.18
C ALA A 22 -17.11 -2.09 13.91
N ALA A 23 -18.31 -2.64 14.05
CA ALA A 23 -18.56 -3.93 14.67
C ALA A 23 -17.87 -5.12 13.95
N GLU A 24 -17.61 -5.01 12.66
CA GLU A 24 -16.89 -6.03 11.89
C GLU A 24 -15.37 -5.87 11.94
N LEU A 25 -14.87 -4.75 12.46
CA LEU A 25 -13.46 -4.41 12.48
C LEU A 25 -12.75 -4.82 13.79
N GLY A 26 -13.48 -5.23 14.80
CA GLY A 26 -12.93 -5.74 16.06
C GLY A 26 -13.78 -5.49 17.29
N GLU A 27 -13.27 -5.83 18.47
CA GLU A 27 -13.91 -5.63 19.77
C GLU A 27 -14.20 -4.16 20.05
N PRO A 28 -15.41 -3.80 20.54
CA PRO A 28 -15.93 -2.41 20.53
C PRO A 28 -15.07 -1.39 21.27
N PHE A 29 -14.39 -1.78 22.34
CA PHE A 29 -13.70 -0.82 23.22
C PHE A 29 -12.27 -0.49 22.79
N ALA A 30 -11.50 -1.48 22.36
CA ALA A 30 -10.12 -1.28 21.87
C ALA A 30 -10.09 -0.66 20.45
N THR A 31 -11.13 -0.94 19.67
CA THR A 31 -11.20 -0.57 18.25
C THR A 31 -11.57 0.89 18.04
N ARG A 32 -12.40 1.49 18.92
CA ARG A 32 -12.90 2.87 18.70
C ARG A 32 -11.79 3.92 18.67
N ASN A 33 -10.84 3.85 19.59
CA ASN A 33 -9.71 4.77 19.62
C ASN A 33 -8.78 4.56 18.41
N VAL A 34 -8.55 3.31 18.04
CA VAL A 34 -7.72 2.97 16.86
C VAL A 34 -8.39 3.44 15.58
N LEU A 35 -9.70 3.25 15.41
CA LEU A 35 -10.45 3.76 14.26
C LEU A 35 -10.35 5.29 14.14
N ALA A 36 -10.50 6.02 15.25
CA ALA A 36 -10.34 7.47 15.25
C ALA A 36 -8.94 7.90 14.80
N GLN A 37 -7.88 7.24 15.30
CA GLN A 37 -6.51 7.50 14.88
C GLN A 37 -6.27 7.17 13.39
N LEU A 38 -6.84 6.08 12.89
CA LEU A 38 -6.72 5.71 11.49
C LEU A 38 -7.42 6.70 10.57
N VAL A 39 -8.56 7.27 11.01
CA VAL A 39 -9.24 8.36 10.28
C VAL A 39 -8.42 9.64 10.33
N GLU A 40 -7.88 10.02 11.48
CA GLU A 40 -7.02 11.19 11.64
C GLU A 40 -5.77 11.12 10.76
N ARG A 41 -5.16 9.94 10.64
CA ARG A 41 -4.03 9.67 9.73
C ARG A 41 -4.43 9.59 8.25
N GLY A 42 -5.72 9.64 7.95
CA GLY A 42 -6.24 9.51 6.59
C GLY A 42 -6.12 8.11 6.00
N TRP A 43 -6.00 7.07 6.83
CA TRP A 43 -5.95 5.67 6.40
C TRP A 43 -7.34 5.04 6.28
N LEU A 44 -8.30 5.57 7.04
CA LEU A 44 -9.73 5.29 6.92
C LEU A 44 -10.50 6.58 6.66
N ARG A 45 -11.73 6.46 6.18
CA ARG A 45 -12.70 7.55 6.08
C ARG A 45 -14.08 7.06 6.48
N ALA A 46 -14.91 7.94 6.98
CA ALA A 46 -16.34 7.65 7.13
C ALA A 46 -16.98 7.39 5.75
N ALA A 47 -17.82 6.37 5.65
CA ALA A 47 -18.31 5.88 4.35
C ALA A 47 -19.78 5.48 4.35
N GLY A 48 -20.63 6.10 5.21
CA GLY A 48 -22.03 5.77 5.25
C GLY A 48 -22.70 6.14 6.58
N PRO A 49 -23.73 5.38 6.99
CA PRO A 49 -24.36 5.54 8.31
C PRO A 49 -23.32 5.54 9.44
N ALA A 50 -23.72 6.06 10.60
CA ALA A 50 -22.84 6.13 11.78
C ALA A 50 -22.04 4.84 11.98
N ASP A 51 -20.75 4.98 12.27
CA ASP A 51 -19.81 3.89 12.53
C ASP A 51 -19.50 2.97 11.34
N THR A 52 -19.67 3.45 10.10
CA THR A 52 -19.22 2.74 8.90
C THR A 52 -17.98 3.42 8.32
N PHE A 53 -16.95 2.63 8.02
CA PHE A 53 -15.66 3.10 7.53
C PHE A 53 -15.28 2.43 6.21
N ALA A 54 -14.53 3.15 5.39
CA ALA A 54 -13.87 2.62 4.21
C ALA A 54 -12.37 2.89 4.30
N ARG A 55 -11.57 1.93 3.86
CA ARG A 55 -10.13 2.11 3.74
C ARG A 55 -9.82 3.07 2.58
N THR A 56 -8.99 4.05 2.85
CA THR A 56 -8.47 4.95 1.82
C THR A 56 -7.34 4.27 1.05
N GLU A 57 -6.95 4.84 -0.09
CA GLU A 57 -5.78 4.36 -0.80
C GLU A 57 -4.50 4.48 0.03
N ASN A 58 -4.36 5.57 0.79
CA ASN A 58 -3.25 5.71 1.72
C ASN A 58 -3.23 4.57 2.76
N GLY A 59 -4.39 4.20 3.32
CA GLY A 59 -4.51 3.05 4.24
C GLY A 59 -4.15 1.72 3.59
N ARG A 60 -4.48 1.53 2.30
CA ARG A 60 -4.08 0.34 1.54
C ARG A 60 -2.55 0.25 1.41
N LEU A 61 -1.92 1.37 1.07
CA LEU A 61 -0.46 1.44 0.90
C LEU A 61 0.31 1.17 2.20
N GLN A 62 -0.31 1.41 3.39
CA GLN A 62 0.33 1.09 4.67
C GLN A 62 0.53 -0.41 4.89
N LEU A 63 -0.25 -1.26 4.21
CA LEU A 63 -0.10 -2.71 4.24
C LEU A 63 0.91 -3.24 3.22
N ALA A 64 1.34 -2.40 2.28
CA ALA A 64 2.29 -2.80 1.27
C ALA A 64 3.66 -3.11 1.89
N GLY A 65 4.22 -4.23 1.54
CA GLY A 65 5.57 -4.61 1.91
C GLY A 65 6.63 -3.72 1.24
N PRO A 66 7.86 -3.74 1.74
CA PRO A 66 8.92 -2.86 1.23
C PRO A 66 9.29 -3.11 -0.23
N ARG A 67 8.94 -4.28 -0.79
CA ARG A 67 9.15 -4.65 -2.20
C ARG A 67 7.87 -4.71 -3.03
N ASP A 68 6.75 -4.25 -2.48
CA ASP A 68 5.51 -4.14 -3.23
C ASP A 68 5.50 -2.82 -4.01
N VAL A 69 5.41 -2.92 -5.32
CA VAL A 69 5.32 -1.78 -6.23
C VAL A 69 3.89 -1.65 -6.71
N THR A 70 3.32 -0.47 -6.56
CA THR A 70 1.99 -0.14 -7.09
C THR A 70 2.15 0.91 -8.17
N ILE A 71 1.62 0.64 -9.35
CA ILE A 71 1.51 1.63 -10.42
C ILE A 71 0.03 2.00 -10.64
N TYR A 72 -0.26 3.29 -10.53
CA TYR A 72 -1.53 3.88 -10.94
C TYR A 72 -1.41 4.31 -12.38
N LEU A 73 -2.29 3.83 -13.20
CA LEU A 73 -2.28 4.02 -14.64
C LEU A 73 -3.69 4.22 -15.18
N ARG A 74 -3.79 4.45 -16.47
CA ARG A 74 -5.05 4.57 -17.20
C ARG A 74 -4.92 3.84 -18.53
N PRO A 75 -5.97 3.19 -19.05
CA PRO A 75 -5.97 2.58 -20.37
C PRO A 75 -5.62 3.59 -21.48
N GLY A 76 -4.79 3.18 -22.40
CA GLY A 76 -4.37 4.04 -23.53
C GLY A 76 -3.38 5.15 -23.18
N CYS A 77 -2.83 5.14 -21.96
CA CYS A 77 -1.82 6.09 -21.53
C CYS A 77 -0.41 5.64 -22.00
N HIS A 78 0.13 6.29 -23.02
CA HIS A 78 1.46 5.94 -23.58
C HIS A 78 2.59 6.03 -22.56
N LEU A 79 2.59 7.07 -21.71
CA LEU A 79 3.59 7.22 -20.65
C LEU A 79 3.49 6.10 -19.59
N CYS A 80 2.29 5.59 -19.34
CA CYS A 80 2.08 4.48 -18.41
C CYS A 80 2.67 3.18 -18.95
N GLU A 81 2.46 2.89 -20.23
CA GLU A 81 3.03 1.71 -20.91
C GLU A 81 4.56 1.80 -20.97
N GLU A 82 5.11 2.97 -21.29
CA GLU A 82 6.54 3.21 -21.28
C GLU A 82 7.15 2.99 -19.88
N ALA A 83 6.56 3.60 -18.85
CA ALA A 83 7.02 3.44 -17.48
C ALA A 83 6.97 1.98 -17.02
N LYS A 84 5.90 1.27 -17.33
CA LYS A 84 5.72 -0.15 -17.02
C LYS A 84 6.79 -1.00 -17.72
N ALA A 85 7.02 -0.80 -19.01
CA ALA A 85 8.05 -1.53 -19.76
C ALA A 85 9.47 -1.32 -19.18
N GLN A 86 9.74 -0.13 -18.65
CA GLN A 86 11.03 0.20 -18.05
C GLN A 86 11.22 -0.42 -16.65
N ILE A 87 10.17 -0.47 -15.82
CA ILE A 87 10.30 -0.95 -14.42
C ILE A 87 10.22 -2.47 -14.31
N VAL A 88 9.45 -3.16 -15.15
CA VAL A 88 9.23 -4.62 -15.05
C VAL A 88 10.54 -5.42 -15.00
N PRO A 89 11.56 -5.17 -15.84
CA PRO A 89 12.83 -5.88 -15.72
C PRO A 89 13.54 -5.66 -14.38
N LEU A 90 13.45 -4.45 -13.83
CA LEU A 90 14.03 -4.14 -12.52
C LEU A 90 13.29 -4.86 -11.40
N LEU A 91 11.95 -4.94 -11.47
CA LEU A 91 11.16 -5.65 -10.47
C LEU A 91 11.55 -7.14 -10.41
N ALA A 92 11.77 -7.77 -11.57
CA ALA A 92 12.24 -9.16 -11.65
C ALA A 92 13.62 -9.32 -11.01
N GLU A 93 14.54 -8.39 -11.24
CA GLU A 93 15.89 -8.40 -10.67
C GLU A 93 15.89 -8.38 -9.13
N PHE A 94 14.98 -7.60 -8.52
CA PHE A 94 14.90 -7.45 -7.06
C PHE A 94 13.83 -8.32 -6.40
N GLY A 95 13.14 -9.18 -7.13
CA GLY A 95 12.04 -9.99 -6.61
C GLY A 95 10.90 -9.14 -6.05
N ALA A 96 10.64 -8.00 -6.66
CA ALA A 96 9.57 -7.08 -6.29
C ALA A 96 8.25 -7.48 -6.99
N ARG A 97 7.12 -7.24 -6.32
CA ARG A 97 5.78 -7.53 -6.86
C ARG A 97 5.17 -6.26 -7.44
N LEU A 98 4.53 -6.37 -8.60
CA LEU A 98 3.80 -5.29 -9.24
C LEU A 98 2.30 -5.45 -9.04
N THR A 99 1.65 -4.39 -8.60
CA THR A 99 0.20 -4.23 -8.61
C THR A 99 -0.14 -3.06 -9.53
N GLU A 100 -0.97 -3.32 -10.52
CA GLU A 100 -1.47 -2.30 -11.45
C GLU A 100 -2.88 -1.88 -11.03
N ILE A 101 -3.14 -0.59 -10.98
CA ILE A 101 -4.43 -0.01 -10.60
C ILE A 101 -4.86 0.98 -11.66
N ASP A 102 -6.00 0.70 -12.30
CA ASP A 102 -6.65 1.62 -13.20
C ASP A 102 -7.39 2.70 -12.41
N ILE A 103 -6.99 3.96 -12.59
CA ILE A 103 -7.60 5.08 -11.88
C ILE A 103 -9.01 5.39 -12.37
N ASP A 104 -9.38 4.94 -13.56
CA ASP A 104 -10.71 5.20 -14.12
C ASP A 104 -11.78 4.31 -13.49
N GLU A 105 -11.40 3.22 -12.80
CA GLU A 105 -12.32 2.36 -12.07
C GLU A 105 -12.80 2.97 -10.72
N ASP A 106 -12.09 3.98 -10.20
CA ASP A 106 -12.43 4.61 -8.92
C ASP A 106 -12.38 6.15 -9.02
N PRO A 107 -13.52 6.84 -8.88
CA PRO A 107 -13.58 8.32 -8.91
C PRO A 107 -12.65 8.99 -7.89
N ALA A 108 -12.38 8.36 -6.74
CA ALA A 108 -11.46 8.89 -5.74
C ALA A 108 -10.00 8.83 -6.22
N LEU A 109 -9.60 7.77 -6.91
CA LEU A 109 -8.27 7.66 -7.53
C LEU A 109 -8.11 8.64 -8.69
N ARG A 110 -9.15 8.82 -9.50
CA ARG A 110 -9.15 9.85 -10.54
C ARG A 110 -8.93 11.24 -9.94
N ALA A 111 -9.66 11.58 -8.88
CA ALA A 111 -9.48 12.87 -8.21
C ALA A 111 -8.05 13.10 -7.70
N LEU A 112 -7.34 12.02 -7.33
CA LEU A 112 -5.98 12.10 -6.81
C LEU A 112 -4.90 12.13 -7.90
N TYR A 113 -5.10 11.41 -9.01
CA TYR A 113 -4.01 11.09 -9.95
C TYR A 113 -4.31 11.39 -11.41
N ASP A 114 -5.46 12.00 -11.74
CA ASP A 114 -5.91 12.23 -13.13
C ASP A 114 -4.84 12.84 -14.04
N PHE A 115 -4.10 13.82 -13.52
CA PHE A 115 -3.05 14.53 -14.25
C PHE A 115 -1.63 14.02 -13.95
N ASP A 116 -1.48 13.07 -13.01
CA ASP A 116 -0.17 12.64 -12.50
C ASP A 116 0.26 11.25 -13.01
N VAL A 117 -0.64 10.52 -13.71
CA VAL A 117 -0.31 9.16 -14.22
C VAL A 117 0.84 9.15 -15.21
N PRO A 118 1.70 8.12 -15.19
CA PRO A 118 1.76 7.06 -14.19
C PRO A 118 2.26 7.55 -12.84
N VAL A 119 1.67 7.06 -11.74
CA VAL A 119 2.16 7.28 -10.39
C VAL A 119 2.62 5.95 -9.82
N ILE A 120 3.86 5.90 -9.34
CA ILE A 120 4.48 4.66 -8.87
C ILE A 120 4.81 4.79 -7.38
N PHE A 121 4.38 3.80 -6.60
CA PHE A 121 4.73 3.64 -5.20
C PHE A 121 5.61 2.42 -4.99
N LEU A 122 6.56 2.53 -4.09
CA LEU A 122 7.34 1.44 -3.54
C LEU A 122 7.01 1.34 -2.06
N GLY A 123 6.30 0.28 -1.68
CA GLY A 123 5.65 0.22 -0.38
C GLY A 123 4.66 1.38 -0.23
N ALA A 124 4.73 2.09 0.89
CA ALA A 124 3.88 3.26 1.17
C ALA A 124 4.46 4.58 0.61
N ARG A 125 5.64 4.56 -0.02
CA ARG A 125 6.32 5.78 -0.47
C ARG A 125 6.16 5.99 -1.98
N LYS A 126 5.77 7.20 -2.39
CA LYS A 126 5.76 7.59 -3.80
C LYS A 126 7.19 7.57 -4.34
N ALA A 127 7.43 6.78 -5.37
CA ALA A 127 8.74 6.59 -5.99
C ALA A 127 8.92 7.43 -7.26
N ALA A 128 7.85 7.57 -8.08
CA ALA A 128 7.90 8.34 -9.31
C ALA A 128 6.49 8.82 -9.71
N LYS A 129 6.44 9.82 -10.59
CA LYS A 129 5.25 10.23 -11.34
C LYS A 129 5.64 10.73 -12.72
N HIS A 130 4.76 10.60 -13.71
CA HIS A 130 4.92 10.91 -15.12
C HIS A 130 6.05 10.13 -15.79
N ARG A 131 7.27 10.22 -15.29
CA ARG A 131 8.46 9.54 -15.80
C ARG A 131 9.26 8.90 -14.66
N VAL A 132 9.96 7.82 -14.98
CA VAL A 132 10.77 7.08 -14.00
C VAL A 132 12.25 7.38 -14.23
N ASP A 133 12.91 7.88 -13.19
CA ASP A 133 14.38 7.83 -13.13
C ASP A 133 14.80 6.42 -12.73
N LEU A 134 15.23 5.63 -13.71
CA LEU A 134 15.58 4.23 -13.52
C LEU A 134 16.76 4.03 -12.56
N ALA A 135 17.71 4.95 -12.55
CA ALA A 135 18.86 4.87 -11.64
C ALA A 135 18.43 5.11 -10.19
N GLN A 136 17.57 6.10 -9.96
CA GLN A 136 16.99 6.38 -8.66
C GLN A 136 16.06 5.24 -8.22
N PHE A 137 15.19 4.76 -9.09
CA PHE A 137 14.25 3.67 -8.80
C PHE A 137 14.98 2.37 -8.45
N ARG A 138 16.06 2.03 -9.19
CA ARG A 138 16.92 0.89 -8.86
C ARG A 138 17.56 1.00 -7.49
N ARG A 139 18.04 2.19 -7.10
CA ARG A 139 18.56 2.42 -5.73
C ARG A 139 17.48 2.19 -4.68
N GLN A 140 16.28 2.71 -4.89
CA GLN A 140 15.16 2.53 -3.96
C GLN A 140 14.77 1.06 -3.79
N LEU A 141 14.72 0.28 -4.89
CA LEU A 141 14.44 -1.16 -4.86
C LEU A 141 15.52 -1.93 -4.09
N ARG A 142 16.79 -1.61 -4.30
CA ARG A 142 17.90 -2.23 -3.57
C ARG A 142 17.82 -1.93 -2.08
N ASP A 143 17.54 -0.70 -1.69
CA ASP A 143 17.43 -0.30 -0.28
C ASP A 143 16.24 -1.00 0.38
N ALA A 144 15.12 -1.13 -0.34
CA ALA A 144 13.95 -1.87 0.12
C ALA A 144 14.24 -3.37 0.30
N ALA A 145 14.98 -3.99 -0.64
CA ALA A 145 15.40 -5.38 -0.53
C ALA A 145 16.32 -5.61 0.67
N ASN A 146 17.29 -4.72 0.89
CA ASN A 146 18.20 -4.79 2.03
C ASN A 146 17.46 -4.61 3.37
N SER A 147 16.48 -3.70 3.42
CA SER A 147 15.64 -3.50 4.61
C SER A 147 14.82 -4.75 4.94
N ALA A 148 14.24 -5.39 3.93
CA ALA A 148 13.50 -6.63 4.11
C ALA A 148 14.40 -7.78 4.65
N LEU A 149 15.62 -7.90 4.15
CA LEU A 149 16.59 -8.91 4.63
C LEU A 149 17.01 -8.66 6.09
N ARG A 150 17.22 -7.41 6.48
CA ARG A 150 17.52 -7.05 7.88
C ARG A 150 16.38 -7.42 8.81
N ALA A 151 15.13 -7.11 8.45
CA ALA A 151 13.95 -7.46 9.24
C ALA A 151 13.80 -8.98 9.44
N LEU A 152 14.12 -9.80 8.42
CA LEU A 152 14.13 -11.26 8.52
C LEU A 152 15.27 -11.78 9.42
N GLY A 153 16.44 -11.12 9.41
CA GLY A 153 17.58 -11.45 10.27
C GLY A 153 17.32 -11.16 11.75
N GLU A 154 16.61 -10.09 12.07
CA GLU A 154 16.24 -9.72 13.44
C GLU A 154 15.21 -10.68 14.04
N THR A 155 14.24 -11.15 13.26
CA THR A 155 13.26 -12.16 13.71
C THR A 155 13.91 -13.50 14.01
N SER A 156 14.92 -13.91 13.22
CA SER A 156 15.68 -15.15 13.47
C SER A 156 16.50 -15.09 14.77
N SER A 157 16.99 -13.91 15.15
CA SER A 157 17.75 -13.72 16.40
C SER A 157 16.87 -13.77 17.65
N ILE A 158 15.63 -13.26 17.54
CA ILE A 158 14.64 -13.27 18.65
C ILE A 158 14.12 -14.69 18.88
N GLU A 159 13.94 -15.48 17.82
CA GLU A 159 13.47 -16.86 17.91
C GLU A 159 14.53 -17.77 18.57
N LYS A 160 15.82 -17.49 18.32
CA LYS A 160 16.93 -18.20 18.94
C LYS A 160 17.05 -17.94 20.45
N LEU A 161 16.71 -16.71 20.90
CA LEU A 161 16.69 -16.34 22.33
C LEU A 161 15.51 -16.92 23.11
N ARG A 162 14.45 -17.36 22.44
CA ARG A 162 13.30 -18.01 23.07
C ARG A 162 13.45 -19.52 23.27
N MET A 163 14.45 -20.13 22.64
CA MET A 163 14.71 -21.58 22.71
C MET A 163 15.85 -21.94 23.68
N GLU A 164 16.52 -20.97 24.33
CA GLU A 164 17.46 -21.13 25.41
C GLU A 164 16.84 -20.80 26.75
#